data_b2af9dbb6fd0ee171adff79c945f899e
#
_entry.id   b2af9dbb6fd0ee171adff79c945f899e
#
_cell.length_a   1.000
_cell.length_b   1.000
_cell.length_c   1.000
_cell.angle_alpha   90.00
_cell.angle_beta   90.00
_cell.angle_gamma   90.00
#
_symmetry.space_group_name_H-M   'P 1'
#
loop_
_entity.id
_entity.type
_entity.pdbx_description
1 polymer ?
#
loop_
_entity_poly.entity_id
_entity_poly.type
_entity_poly.pdbx_seq_one_letter_code
_entity_poly.pdbx_strand_id
1 'polypeptide(L)'
;AYFVDMQEAFDVVSYHENLSNEQLRLDEDNLARYQAFRESGADVQCTAGAPYLYIIFTAYDRWADPFGTVIFVVNQSAVTSIMGKLADYRGAFWYLFDKDGAVILSESALHLNTEEQRELADTGHDACYTRKLGGSRYLLFSEASGMGLRCAVGVPSVQILRLLYQVAAPYVIACVMLLLAVAAVVFFAVVRRLRPLQEMTLQLRQVAQQNFSVKLPQYDCQEFSTMSQAFNAMT
;
A
#
# COMPACT_ATOMS: atom_id res chain seq x y z
N ALA A 1 6.01 23.86 23.61
CA ALA A 1 7.37 24.14 23.13
C ALA A 1 8.04 25.09 24.13
N TYR A 2 9.33 24.90 24.34
CA TYR A 2 10.16 25.79 25.15
C TYR A 2 11.15 26.49 24.25
N PHE A 3 11.40 27.75 24.51
CA PHE A 3 12.48 28.49 23.89
C PHE A 3 13.51 28.83 24.98
N VAL A 4 14.76 28.48 24.71
CA VAL A 4 15.88 28.79 25.61
C VAL A 4 16.80 29.77 24.89
N ASP A 5 16.89 30.98 25.39
CA ASP A 5 17.81 31.99 24.91
C ASP A 5 19.27 31.61 25.21
N MET A 6 20.23 32.16 24.47
CA MET A 6 21.67 31.99 24.71
C MET A 6 22.12 32.53 26.10
N GLN A 7 21.30 33.31 26.74
CA GLN A 7 21.53 33.84 28.12
C GLN A 7 20.91 32.93 29.20
N GLU A 8 20.46 31.69 28.82
CA GLU A 8 19.79 30.73 29.71
C GLU A 8 18.45 31.24 30.27
N ALA A 9 17.88 32.26 29.67
CA ALA A 9 16.52 32.69 29.96
C ALA A 9 15.52 31.78 29.23
N PHE A 10 14.53 31.31 29.98
CA PHE A 10 13.54 30.40 29.44
C PHE A 10 12.24 31.14 29.18
N ASP A 11 11.78 31.08 27.92
CA ASP A 11 10.44 31.52 27.57
C ASP A 11 9.61 30.30 27.15
N VAL A 12 8.43 30.15 27.72
CA VAL A 12 7.57 29.02 27.50
C VAL A 12 6.40 29.43 26.61
N VAL A 13 6.39 28.97 25.40
CA VAL A 13 5.24 29.14 24.50
C VAL A 13 4.42 27.84 24.47
N SER A 14 3.30 27.83 25.20
CA SER A 14 2.37 26.71 25.16
C SER A 14 1.32 26.92 24.07
N TYR A 15 1.18 25.95 23.17
CA TYR A 15 0.15 25.97 22.14
C TYR A 15 -1.07 25.09 22.47
N HIS A 16 -1.11 24.44 23.64
CA HIS A 16 -2.24 23.62 24.08
C HIS A 16 -2.73 24.00 25.47
N GLU A 17 -4.02 24.23 25.61
CA GLU A 17 -4.74 24.79 26.75
C GLU A 17 -4.72 23.96 28.04
N ASN A 18 -4.12 22.74 28.05
CA ASN A 18 -4.28 21.81 29.17
C ASN A 18 -3.02 21.50 29.97
N LEU A 19 -1.88 22.15 29.70
CA LEU A 19 -0.69 21.99 30.51
C LEU A 19 -0.58 23.21 31.44
N SER A 20 -0.69 22.98 32.74
CA SER A 20 -0.44 24.05 33.74
C SER A 20 1.00 24.54 33.61
N ASN A 21 1.22 25.82 33.83
CA ASN A 21 2.57 26.43 33.82
C ASN A 21 3.56 25.74 34.78
N GLU A 22 3.08 25.02 35.79
CA GLU A 22 3.90 24.20 36.70
C GLU A 22 4.43 22.90 36.05
N GLN A 23 3.68 22.30 35.13
CA GLN A 23 4.12 21.11 34.39
C GLN A 23 5.10 21.44 33.25
N LEU A 24 5.22 22.72 32.91
CA LEU A 24 6.12 23.25 31.89
C LEU A 24 7.42 23.82 32.49
N ARG A 25 7.59 23.81 33.80
CA ARG A 25 8.89 24.12 34.39
C ARG A 25 9.92 23.12 33.89
N LEU A 26 11.10 23.62 33.53
CA LEU A 26 12.25 22.78 33.25
C LEU A 26 12.56 21.99 34.53
N ASP A 27 12.11 20.76 34.47
CA ASP A 27 12.51 19.73 35.41
C ASP A 27 14.03 19.56 35.30
N GLU A 28 14.68 19.09 36.35
CA GLU A 28 16.13 18.83 36.34
C GLU A 28 16.52 17.93 35.16
N ASP A 29 15.62 17.00 34.80
CA ASP A 29 15.79 16.09 33.64
C ASP A 29 15.80 16.83 32.29
N ASN A 30 14.99 17.85 32.13
CA ASN A 30 14.94 18.68 30.90
C ASN A 30 16.14 19.59 30.78
N LEU A 31 16.62 20.08 31.91
CA LEU A 31 17.85 20.87 31.96
C LEU A 31 19.06 20.00 31.60
N ALA A 32 19.13 18.78 32.14
CA ALA A 32 20.20 17.83 31.81
C ALA A 32 20.21 17.48 30.32
N ARG A 33 19.03 17.29 29.70
CA ARG A 33 18.89 17.04 28.24
C ARG A 33 19.35 18.25 27.44
N TYR A 34 18.99 19.44 27.82
CA TYR A 34 19.45 20.67 27.19
C TYR A 34 20.97 20.82 27.25
N GLN A 35 21.56 20.54 28.40
CA GLN A 35 23.02 20.57 28.55
C GLN A 35 23.71 19.51 27.69
N ALA A 36 23.19 18.28 27.68
CA ALA A 36 23.70 17.21 26.82
C ALA A 36 23.56 17.55 25.31
N PHE A 37 22.47 18.21 24.92
CA PHE A 37 22.28 18.70 23.55
C PHE A 37 23.36 19.75 23.20
N ARG A 38 23.59 20.72 24.05
CA ARG A 38 24.63 21.75 23.83
C ARG A 38 26.03 21.13 23.72
N GLU A 39 26.34 20.17 24.57
CA GLU A 39 27.64 19.48 24.56
C GLU A 39 27.82 18.61 23.31
N SER A 40 26.73 18.09 22.75
CA SER A 40 26.78 17.25 21.54
C SER A 40 27.15 18.03 20.28
N GLY A 41 27.00 19.36 20.26
CA GLY A 41 27.22 20.19 19.09
C GLY A 41 26.28 19.88 17.90
N ALA A 42 25.17 19.18 18.15
CA ALA A 42 24.21 18.82 17.13
C ALA A 42 23.23 19.98 16.87
N ASP A 43 22.82 20.17 15.62
CA ASP A 43 21.79 21.15 15.27
C ASP A 43 20.39 20.69 15.64
N VAL A 44 20.17 19.37 15.62
CA VAL A 44 18.90 18.73 15.97
C VAL A 44 19.16 17.44 16.74
N GLN A 45 18.40 17.22 17.78
CA GLN A 45 18.40 15.96 18.54
C GLN A 45 16.98 15.56 18.92
N CYS A 46 16.67 14.28 18.80
CA CYS A 46 15.42 13.71 19.28
C CYS A 46 15.71 12.69 20.36
N THR A 47 15.04 12.82 21.51
CA THR A 47 15.21 11.90 22.64
C THR A 47 13.86 11.48 23.19
N ALA A 48 13.72 10.21 23.56
CA ALA A 48 12.54 9.74 24.27
C ALA A 48 12.70 9.89 25.77
N GLY A 49 11.65 10.33 26.43
CA GLY A 49 11.50 10.31 27.87
C GLY A 49 10.04 10.11 28.21
N ALA A 50 9.69 8.90 28.66
CA ALA A 50 8.28 8.57 28.89
C ALA A 50 7.61 9.57 29.85
N PRO A 51 6.44 10.12 29.52
CA PRO A 51 5.56 9.81 28.39
C PRO A 51 5.75 10.74 27.16
N TYR A 52 6.86 11.46 27.07
CA TYR A 52 7.08 12.50 26.06
C TYR A 52 8.23 12.17 25.12
N LEU A 53 8.15 12.71 23.92
CA LEU A 53 9.19 12.78 22.92
C LEU A 53 9.69 14.24 22.88
N TYR A 54 10.99 14.42 22.98
CA TYR A 54 11.65 15.73 22.98
C TYR A 54 12.38 15.91 21.67
N ILE A 55 12.02 16.96 20.94
CA ILE A 55 12.72 17.37 19.72
C ILE A 55 13.39 18.68 20.05
N ILE A 56 14.70 18.69 20.07
CA ILE A 56 15.53 19.81 20.46
C ILE A 56 16.29 20.28 19.23
N PHE A 57 16.24 21.56 18.91
CA PHE A 57 17.01 22.10 17.79
C PHE A 57 17.49 23.52 18.09
N THR A 58 18.61 23.86 17.46
CA THR A 58 19.19 25.19 17.50
C THR A 58 18.40 26.12 16.58
N ALA A 59 17.97 27.26 17.13
CA ALA A 59 17.33 28.29 16.35
C ALA A 59 18.38 29.27 15.84
N TYR A 60 18.32 29.57 14.54
CA TYR A 60 19.24 30.50 13.88
C TYR A 60 18.52 31.76 13.47
N ASP A 61 19.23 32.90 13.55
CA ASP A 61 18.72 34.16 13.03
C ASP A 61 18.82 34.20 11.48
N ARG A 62 18.38 35.30 10.90
CA ARG A 62 18.46 35.52 9.45
C ARG A 62 19.90 35.57 8.88
N TRP A 63 20.90 35.67 9.73
CA TRP A 63 22.32 35.71 9.40
C TRP A 63 23.00 34.35 9.61
N ALA A 64 22.22 33.31 9.95
CA ALA A 64 22.67 31.99 10.36
C ALA A 64 23.50 31.95 11.64
N ASP A 65 23.33 32.95 12.53
CA ASP A 65 23.92 32.93 13.84
C ASP A 65 22.97 32.24 14.82
N PRO A 66 23.43 31.33 15.69
CA PRO A 66 22.58 30.64 16.65
C PRO A 66 22.16 31.65 17.74
N PHE A 67 20.86 31.82 17.94
CA PHE A 67 20.34 32.75 18.95
C PHE A 67 19.61 32.05 20.10
N GLY A 68 19.29 30.76 19.96
CA GLY A 68 18.63 30.03 21.03
C GLY A 68 18.39 28.58 20.69
N THR A 69 17.76 27.86 21.61
CA THR A 69 17.37 26.44 21.41
C THR A 69 15.87 26.31 21.61
N VAL A 70 15.23 25.58 20.73
CA VAL A 70 13.80 25.27 20.83
C VAL A 70 13.64 23.82 21.21
N ILE A 71 12.83 23.55 22.22
CA ILE A 71 12.50 22.21 22.68
C ILE A 71 11.01 21.98 22.45
N PHE A 72 10.68 21.10 21.52
CA PHE A 72 9.32 20.60 21.35
C PHE A 72 9.11 19.38 22.22
N VAL A 73 8.05 19.41 23.01
CA VAL A 73 7.60 18.28 23.81
C VAL A 73 6.34 17.73 23.18
N VAL A 74 6.42 16.52 22.66
CA VAL A 74 5.32 15.83 21.99
C VAL A 74 4.92 14.63 22.83
N ASN A 75 3.62 14.46 23.08
CA ASN A 75 3.15 13.28 23.78
C ASN A 75 3.33 12.05 22.89
N GLN A 76 3.99 11.00 23.41
CA GLN A 76 4.21 9.74 22.69
C GLN A 76 2.89 9.12 22.24
N SER A 77 1.82 9.26 23.05
CA SER A 77 0.50 8.74 22.68
C SER A 77 -0.08 9.40 21.40
N ALA A 78 0.26 10.65 21.12
CA ALA A 78 -0.16 11.33 19.91
C ALA A 78 0.55 10.72 18.67
N VAL A 79 1.86 10.45 18.78
CA VAL A 79 2.62 9.79 17.73
C VAL A 79 2.09 8.37 17.50
N THR A 80 1.91 7.60 18.57
CA THR A 80 1.37 6.24 18.52
C THR A 80 -0.05 6.23 17.93
N SER A 81 -0.90 7.22 18.24
CA SER A 81 -2.25 7.33 17.67
C SER A 81 -2.23 7.60 16.16
N ILE A 82 -1.31 8.43 15.69
CA ILE A 82 -1.14 8.71 14.25
C ILE A 82 -0.66 7.46 13.52
N MET A 83 0.36 6.81 14.09
CA MET A 83 0.96 5.59 13.52
C MET A 83 0.08 4.35 13.74
N GLY A 84 -0.79 4.37 14.74
CA GLY A 84 -1.72 3.28 15.05
C GLY A 84 -2.72 2.96 13.95
N LYS A 85 -2.94 3.89 13.00
CA LYS A 85 -3.69 3.60 11.77
C LYS A 85 -3.02 2.53 10.90
N LEU A 86 -1.72 2.30 11.09
CA LEU A 86 -0.99 1.20 10.45
C LEU A 86 -1.31 -0.15 11.12
N ALA A 87 -1.78 -0.14 12.38
CA ALA A 87 -2.19 -1.35 13.10
C ALA A 87 -3.44 -2.02 12.51
N ASP A 88 -4.21 -1.33 11.66
CA ASP A 88 -5.29 -1.93 10.86
C ASP A 88 -4.76 -3.05 9.94
N TYR A 89 -3.47 -3.02 9.62
CA TYR A 89 -2.79 -4.08 8.89
C TYR A 89 -2.21 -5.09 9.89
N ARG A 90 -2.89 -6.19 10.10
CA ARG A 90 -2.51 -7.27 11.03
C ARG A 90 -1.04 -7.69 10.85
N GLY A 91 -0.21 -7.43 11.87
CA GLY A 91 1.21 -7.73 11.83
C GLY A 91 2.08 -6.67 11.15
N ALA A 92 1.53 -5.49 10.81
CA ALA A 92 2.34 -4.33 10.50
C ALA A 92 3.09 -3.89 11.76
N PHE A 93 4.23 -3.27 11.54
CA PHE A 93 5.04 -2.70 12.62
C PHE A 93 5.65 -1.38 12.15
N TRP A 94 6.04 -0.57 13.11
CA TRP A 94 6.82 0.63 12.83
C TRP A 94 7.85 0.87 13.92
N TYR A 95 8.95 1.48 13.52
CA TYR A 95 10.06 1.90 14.37
C TYR A 95 10.42 3.33 14.04
N LEU A 96 10.68 4.11 15.07
CA LEU A 96 11.27 5.43 14.98
C LEU A 96 12.68 5.37 15.58
N PHE A 97 13.69 5.67 14.78
CA PHE A 97 15.09 5.67 15.17
C PHE A 97 15.60 7.10 15.27
N ASP A 98 16.60 7.28 16.10
CA ASP A 98 17.41 8.50 16.11
C ASP A 98 18.50 8.44 15.01
N LYS A 99 19.34 9.49 14.97
CA LYS A 99 20.48 9.59 14.03
C LYS A 99 21.52 8.47 14.22
N ASP A 100 21.62 7.92 15.43
CA ASP A 100 22.59 6.88 15.81
C ASP A 100 22.00 5.47 15.62
N GLY A 101 20.77 5.37 15.12
CA GLY A 101 20.07 4.11 14.90
C GLY A 101 19.46 3.50 16.16
N ALA A 102 19.41 4.24 17.27
CA ALA A 102 18.74 3.78 18.49
C ALA A 102 17.22 3.92 18.34
N VAL A 103 16.47 2.95 18.85
CA VAL A 103 15.01 2.97 18.81
C VAL A 103 14.47 3.97 19.82
N ILE A 104 13.78 4.99 19.32
CA ILE A 104 13.11 6.01 20.15
C ILE A 104 11.72 5.53 20.54
N LEU A 105 10.94 5.08 19.56
CA LEU A 105 9.58 4.59 19.70
C LEU A 105 9.35 3.43 18.75
N SER A 106 8.56 2.47 19.16
CA SER A 106 8.14 1.38 18.29
C SER A 106 6.80 0.80 18.71
N GLU A 107 6.06 0.30 17.75
CA GLU A 107 4.93 -0.58 17.98
C GLU A 107 5.08 -1.76 17.04
N SER A 108 5.36 -2.92 17.60
CA SER A 108 5.63 -4.10 16.81
C SER A 108 5.05 -5.34 17.47
N ALA A 109 4.25 -6.09 16.72
CA ALA A 109 3.87 -7.45 17.06
C ALA A 109 5.02 -8.44 16.77
N LEU A 110 6.07 -8.01 16.08
CA LEU A 110 7.24 -8.80 15.72
C LEU A 110 8.42 -8.37 16.57
N HIS A 111 8.97 -9.30 17.35
CA HIS A 111 10.21 -9.07 18.07
C HIS A 111 11.39 -9.18 17.11
N LEU A 112 11.83 -8.04 16.59
CA LEU A 112 13.04 -7.96 15.77
C LEU A 112 14.26 -8.06 16.69
N ASN A 113 15.28 -8.81 16.24
CA ASN A 113 16.56 -8.86 16.95
C ASN A 113 17.34 -7.55 16.72
N THR A 114 18.38 -7.33 17.52
CA THR A 114 19.18 -6.11 17.49
C THR A 114 19.88 -5.88 16.14
N GLU A 115 20.24 -6.96 15.44
CA GLU A 115 20.85 -6.85 14.11
C GLU A 115 19.83 -6.43 13.07
N GLU A 116 18.62 -6.99 13.08
CA GLU A 116 17.53 -6.62 12.19
C GLU A 116 17.10 -5.14 12.41
N GLN A 117 17.09 -4.69 13.66
CA GLN A 117 16.81 -3.29 13.99
C GLN A 117 17.89 -2.34 13.45
N ARG A 118 19.18 -2.68 13.63
CA ARG A 118 20.29 -1.91 13.09
C ARG A 118 20.27 -1.84 11.58
N GLU A 119 19.97 -2.93 10.90
CA GLU A 119 19.86 -2.95 9.45
C GLU A 119 18.68 -2.11 8.94
N LEU A 120 17.56 -2.07 9.69
CA LEU A 120 16.45 -1.17 9.38
C LEU A 120 16.84 0.30 9.58
N ALA A 121 17.65 0.58 10.60
CA ALA A 121 18.18 1.90 10.86
C ALA A 121 19.23 2.35 9.83
N ASP A 122 20.04 1.43 9.31
CA ASP A 122 21.17 1.72 8.41
C ASP A 122 20.79 1.76 6.92
N THR A 123 19.54 1.50 6.59
CA THR A 123 19.08 1.60 5.20
C THR A 123 19.17 3.04 4.74
N GLY A 124 20.28 3.37 4.07
CA GLY A 124 20.80 4.71 3.85
C GLY A 124 20.02 5.63 2.92
N HIS A 125 18.88 5.20 2.37
CA HIS A 125 18.07 5.98 1.43
C HIS A 125 16.59 5.72 1.66
N ASP A 126 15.77 6.69 1.34
CA ASP A 126 14.33 6.56 1.21
C ASP A 126 14.03 5.41 0.26
N ALA A 127 13.68 4.27 0.82
CA ALA A 127 13.58 3.03 0.07
C ALA A 127 12.29 2.28 0.40
N CYS A 128 11.68 1.76 -0.66
CA CYS A 128 10.65 0.75 -0.55
C CYS A 128 11.24 -0.58 -1.05
N TYR A 129 11.39 -1.54 -0.16
CA TYR A 129 11.98 -2.84 -0.51
C TYR A 129 11.29 -3.99 0.22
N THR A 130 11.46 -5.20 -0.31
CA THR A 130 10.87 -6.38 0.28
C THR A 130 11.94 -7.20 0.99
N ARG A 131 11.68 -7.55 2.25
CA ARG A 131 12.58 -8.37 3.05
C ARG A 131 11.83 -9.47 3.81
N LYS A 132 12.54 -10.54 4.14
CA LYS A 132 12.02 -11.61 4.97
C LYS A 132 12.43 -11.36 6.41
N LEU A 133 11.46 -11.12 7.30
CA LEU A 133 11.64 -10.92 8.73
C LEU A 133 10.77 -11.92 9.49
N GLY A 134 11.32 -12.57 10.50
CA GLY A 134 10.56 -13.55 11.30
C GLY A 134 9.87 -14.67 10.51
N GLY A 135 10.44 -15.05 9.35
CA GLY A 135 9.87 -16.10 8.49
C GLY A 135 8.84 -15.60 7.45
N SER A 136 8.35 -14.38 7.57
CA SER A 136 7.37 -13.77 6.65
C SER A 136 8.01 -12.68 5.79
N ARG A 137 7.45 -12.45 4.60
CA ARG A 137 7.90 -11.36 3.72
C ARG A 137 7.17 -10.08 4.09
N TYR A 138 7.95 -9.03 4.29
CA TYR A 138 7.46 -7.67 4.58
C TYR A 138 7.85 -6.73 3.45
N LEU A 139 6.95 -5.83 3.13
CA LEU A 139 7.24 -4.64 2.37
C LEU A 139 7.65 -3.57 3.38
N LEU A 140 8.88 -3.08 3.26
CA LEU A 140 9.49 -2.11 4.16
C LEU A 140 9.55 -0.75 3.48
N PHE A 141 9.17 0.27 4.22
CA PHE A 141 9.31 1.67 3.85
C PHE A 141 10.22 2.30 4.90
N SER A 142 11.29 2.92 4.46
CA SER A 142 12.19 3.67 5.33
C SER A 142 12.35 5.08 4.78
N GLU A 143 12.16 6.07 5.63
CA GLU A 143 12.30 7.48 5.29
C GLU A 143 13.09 8.18 6.39
N ALA A 144 14.07 8.96 5.99
CA ALA A 144 14.85 9.78 6.88
C ALA A 144 14.33 11.22 6.86
N SER A 145 14.07 11.74 8.05
CA SER A 145 13.72 13.15 8.22
C SER A 145 14.97 14.01 8.24
N GLY A 146 14.90 15.25 7.73
CA GLY A 146 15.94 16.26 7.88
C GLY A 146 16.30 16.60 9.34
N MET A 147 15.49 16.13 10.29
CA MET A 147 15.75 16.27 11.74
C MET A 147 16.57 15.11 12.33
N GLY A 148 17.20 14.28 11.51
CA GLY A 148 17.98 13.13 11.99
C GLY A 148 17.12 11.96 12.49
N LEU A 149 15.80 12.04 12.36
CA LEU A 149 14.90 10.94 12.67
C LEU A 149 14.75 10.03 11.47
N ARG A 150 14.67 8.74 11.69
CA ARG A 150 14.32 7.77 10.67
C ARG A 150 13.11 6.97 11.09
N CYS A 151 12.12 6.92 10.20
CA CYS A 151 10.94 6.10 10.38
C CYS A 151 11.03 4.88 9.46
N ALA A 152 10.87 3.69 10.02
CA ALA A 152 10.75 2.46 9.26
C ALA A 152 9.40 1.81 9.54
N VAL A 153 8.68 1.48 8.47
CA VAL A 153 7.36 0.85 8.52
C VAL A 153 7.42 -0.47 7.76
N GLY A 154 6.92 -1.53 8.36
CA GLY A 154 6.83 -2.84 7.73
C GLY A 154 5.39 -3.35 7.63
N VAL A 155 4.98 -3.74 6.43
CA VAL A 155 3.67 -4.33 6.18
C VAL A 155 3.84 -5.73 5.59
N PRO A 156 3.18 -6.77 6.15
CA PRO A 156 3.27 -8.11 5.60
C PRO A 156 2.77 -8.17 4.16
N SER A 157 3.59 -8.68 3.24
CA SER A 157 3.25 -8.75 1.82
C SER A 157 2.01 -9.60 1.52
N VAL A 158 1.73 -10.59 2.38
CA VAL A 158 0.53 -11.44 2.27
C VAL A 158 -0.76 -10.62 2.42
N GLN A 159 -0.75 -9.57 3.25
CA GLN A 159 -1.94 -8.72 3.43
C GLN A 159 -2.18 -7.82 2.23
N ILE A 160 -1.12 -7.29 1.64
CA ILE A 160 -1.19 -6.50 0.41
C ILE A 160 -1.77 -7.35 -0.73
N LEU A 161 -1.27 -8.58 -0.88
CA LEU A 161 -1.81 -9.54 -1.85
C LEU A 161 -3.28 -9.87 -1.60
N ARG A 162 -3.67 -10.05 -0.33
CA ARG A 162 -5.07 -10.32 0.03
C ARG A 162 -6.00 -9.17 -0.34
N LEU A 163 -5.59 -7.93 -0.07
CA LEU A 163 -6.33 -6.73 -0.47
C LEU A 163 -6.46 -6.62 -1.99
N LEU A 164 -5.36 -6.83 -2.71
CA LEU A 164 -5.36 -6.86 -4.18
C LEU A 164 -6.30 -7.95 -4.71
N TYR A 165 -6.29 -9.14 -4.09
CA TYR A 165 -7.16 -10.24 -4.51
C TYR A 165 -8.65 -9.91 -4.26
N GLN A 166 -8.98 -9.29 -3.13
CA GLN A 166 -10.36 -8.89 -2.83
C GLN A 166 -10.91 -7.86 -3.83
N VAL A 167 -10.07 -6.94 -4.29
CA VAL A 167 -10.45 -5.93 -5.27
C VAL A 167 -10.45 -6.51 -6.69
N ALA A 168 -9.45 -7.30 -7.06
CA ALA A 168 -9.29 -7.80 -8.42
C ALA A 168 -10.21 -8.99 -8.75
N ALA A 169 -10.52 -9.86 -7.79
CA ALA A 169 -11.31 -11.07 -8.03
C ALA A 169 -12.67 -10.81 -8.71
N PRO A 170 -13.50 -9.85 -8.26
CA PRO A 170 -14.79 -9.60 -8.91
C PRO A 170 -14.64 -9.16 -10.37
N TYR A 171 -13.60 -8.39 -10.69
CA TYR A 171 -13.34 -7.96 -12.07
C TYR A 171 -12.88 -9.13 -12.96
N VAL A 172 -12.01 -9.99 -12.44
CA VAL A 172 -11.57 -11.19 -13.16
C VAL A 172 -12.76 -12.12 -13.43
N ILE A 173 -13.63 -12.36 -12.43
CA ILE A 173 -14.84 -13.16 -12.59
C ILE A 173 -15.77 -12.54 -13.64
N ALA A 174 -16.00 -11.23 -13.60
CA ALA A 174 -16.83 -10.52 -14.57
C ALA A 174 -16.26 -10.67 -16.00
N CYS A 175 -14.96 -10.52 -16.20
CA CYS A 175 -14.31 -10.71 -17.49
C CYS A 175 -14.47 -12.15 -18.00
N VAL A 176 -14.28 -13.15 -17.16
CA VAL A 176 -14.45 -14.57 -17.54
C VAL A 176 -15.90 -14.85 -17.93
N MET A 177 -16.88 -14.36 -17.16
CA MET A 177 -18.29 -14.52 -17.49
C MET A 177 -18.66 -13.84 -18.81
N LEU A 178 -18.13 -12.66 -19.07
CA LEU A 178 -18.33 -11.96 -20.35
C LEU A 178 -17.76 -12.77 -21.54
N LEU A 179 -16.54 -13.28 -21.40
CA LEU A 179 -15.91 -14.12 -22.42
C LEU A 179 -16.74 -15.38 -22.70
N LEU A 180 -17.22 -16.06 -21.65
CA LEU A 180 -18.08 -17.23 -21.79
C LEU A 180 -19.41 -16.88 -22.49
N ALA A 181 -20.02 -15.75 -22.15
CA ALA A 181 -21.24 -15.30 -22.80
C ALA A 181 -21.02 -15.02 -24.30
N VAL A 182 -19.95 -14.33 -24.66
CA VAL A 182 -19.60 -14.08 -26.06
C VAL A 182 -19.32 -15.39 -26.80
N ALA A 183 -18.55 -16.30 -26.20
CA ALA A 183 -18.27 -17.62 -26.78
C ALA A 183 -19.56 -18.43 -27.00
N ALA A 184 -20.48 -18.40 -26.05
CA ALA A 184 -21.79 -19.06 -26.19
C ALA A 184 -22.61 -18.46 -27.34
N VAL A 185 -22.69 -17.12 -27.43
CA VAL A 185 -23.41 -16.46 -28.53
C VAL A 185 -22.81 -16.85 -29.88
N VAL A 186 -21.49 -16.81 -30.02
CA VAL A 186 -20.80 -17.20 -31.26
C VAL A 186 -21.06 -18.68 -31.58
N PHE A 187 -20.94 -19.54 -30.58
CA PHE A 187 -21.19 -20.97 -30.75
C PHE A 187 -22.61 -21.23 -31.26
N PHE A 188 -23.63 -20.67 -30.60
CA PHE A 188 -25.03 -20.82 -31.04
C PHE A 188 -25.27 -20.24 -32.42
N ALA A 189 -24.68 -19.09 -32.77
CA ALA A 189 -24.79 -18.47 -34.07
C ALA A 189 -24.20 -19.39 -35.17
N VAL A 190 -23.02 -19.98 -34.92
CA VAL A 190 -22.36 -20.91 -35.86
C VAL A 190 -23.16 -22.18 -36.01
N VAL A 191 -23.60 -22.80 -34.94
CA VAL A 191 -24.40 -24.02 -34.98
C VAL A 191 -25.70 -23.80 -35.76
N ARG A 192 -26.39 -22.69 -35.49
CA ARG A 192 -27.63 -22.33 -36.19
C ARG A 192 -27.40 -22.11 -37.68
N ARG A 193 -26.29 -21.51 -38.10
CA ARG A 193 -25.95 -21.27 -39.50
C ARG A 193 -25.50 -22.54 -40.22
N LEU A 194 -24.91 -23.49 -39.50
CA LEU A 194 -24.44 -24.75 -40.09
C LEU A 194 -25.54 -25.88 -40.20
N ARG A 195 -26.65 -25.69 -39.46
CA ARG A 195 -27.75 -26.66 -39.46
C ARG A 195 -28.31 -26.98 -40.86
N PRO A 196 -28.51 -25.97 -41.76
CA PRO A 196 -28.96 -26.26 -43.14
C PRO A 196 -28.03 -27.20 -43.91
N LEU A 197 -26.71 -27.13 -43.71
CA LEU A 197 -25.75 -28.01 -44.35
C LEU A 197 -25.94 -29.48 -43.95
N GLN A 198 -26.27 -29.75 -42.68
CA GLN A 198 -26.55 -31.10 -42.22
C GLN A 198 -27.85 -31.65 -42.84
N GLU A 199 -28.87 -30.81 -42.92
CA GLU A 199 -30.15 -31.15 -43.56
C GLU A 199 -29.95 -31.48 -45.06
N MET A 200 -29.20 -30.66 -45.78
CA MET A 200 -28.86 -30.91 -47.19
C MET A 200 -28.09 -32.21 -47.38
N THR A 201 -27.13 -32.51 -46.52
CA THR A 201 -26.34 -33.74 -46.59
C THR A 201 -27.22 -35.01 -46.39
N LEU A 202 -28.18 -34.92 -45.46
CA LEU A 202 -29.13 -35.99 -45.23
C LEU A 202 -30.06 -36.23 -46.44
N GLN A 203 -30.56 -35.14 -47.06
CA GLN A 203 -31.42 -35.22 -48.23
C GLN A 203 -30.68 -35.74 -49.48
N LEU A 204 -29.42 -35.32 -49.68
CA LEU A 204 -28.54 -35.86 -50.74
C LEU A 204 -28.33 -37.33 -50.59
N ARG A 205 -28.22 -37.90 -49.41
CA ARG A 205 -28.12 -39.35 -49.16
C ARG A 205 -29.40 -40.07 -49.56
N GLN A 206 -30.57 -39.45 -49.34
CA GLN A 206 -31.84 -40.08 -49.76
C GLN A 206 -32.00 -40.11 -51.29
N VAL A 207 -31.57 -39.06 -51.99
CA VAL A 207 -31.54 -39.08 -53.49
C VAL A 207 -30.58 -40.12 -54.02
N ALA A 208 -29.41 -40.27 -53.37
CA ALA A 208 -28.46 -41.35 -53.75
C ALA A 208 -29.04 -42.77 -53.58
N GLN A 209 -30.09 -42.93 -52.76
CA GLN A 209 -30.83 -44.17 -52.57
C GLN A 209 -32.03 -44.26 -53.53
N GLN A 210 -32.04 -43.46 -54.63
CA GLN A 210 -33.08 -43.46 -55.67
C GLN A 210 -34.44 -42.84 -55.19
N ASN A 211 -34.48 -42.16 -54.06
CA ASN A 211 -35.68 -41.47 -53.63
C ASN A 211 -35.65 -40.02 -54.12
N PHE A 212 -36.23 -39.77 -55.29
CA PHE A 212 -36.30 -38.43 -55.93
C PHE A 212 -37.50 -37.58 -55.50
N SER A 213 -38.31 -38.04 -54.55
CA SER A 213 -39.48 -37.30 -54.09
C SER A 213 -39.15 -36.27 -53.00
N VAL A 214 -37.89 -36.17 -52.60
CA VAL A 214 -37.40 -35.28 -51.48
C VAL A 214 -37.12 -33.90 -52.01
N LYS A 215 -37.67 -32.87 -51.34
CA LYS A 215 -37.42 -31.45 -51.64
C LYS A 215 -36.81 -30.74 -50.46
N LEU A 216 -35.85 -29.87 -50.73
CA LEU A 216 -35.25 -28.98 -49.75
C LEU A 216 -36.10 -27.79 -49.49
N PRO A 217 -36.25 -27.31 -48.23
CA PRO A 217 -36.92 -26.07 -47.93
C PRO A 217 -36.14 -24.86 -48.46
N GLN A 218 -36.81 -23.72 -48.57
CA GLN A 218 -36.11 -22.46 -48.81
C GLN A 218 -35.42 -21.97 -47.51
N TYR A 219 -34.18 -21.56 -47.65
CA TYR A 219 -33.34 -21.06 -46.56
C TYR A 219 -33.21 -19.54 -46.69
N ASP A 220 -33.09 -18.84 -45.54
CA ASP A 220 -32.94 -17.37 -45.51
C ASP A 220 -31.59 -16.88 -46.05
N CYS A 221 -30.57 -17.74 -46.10
CA CYS A 221 -29.26 -17.41 -46.63
C CYS A 221 -29.24 -17.61 -48.13
N GLN A 222 -28.77 -16.60 -48.88
CA GLN A 222 -28.81 -16.62 -50.37
C GLN A 222 -28.06 -17.81 -50.96
N GLU A 223 -26.89 -18.20 -50.36
CA GLU A 223 -26.09 -19.31 -50.81
C GLU A 223 -26.82 -20.65 -50.65
N PHE A 224 -27.48 -20.86 -49.51
CA PHE A 224 -28.24 -22.08 -49.23
C PHE A 224 -29.54 -22.12 -50.02
N SER A 225 -30.17 -20.96 -50.27
CA SER A 225 -31.36 -20.87 -51.12
C SER A 225 -31.06 -21.24 -52.55
N THR A 226 -29.94 -20.77 -53.11
CA THR A 226 -29.48 -21.10 -54.44
C THR A 226 -29.17 -22.64 -54.56
N MET A 227 -28.52 -23.21 -53.57
CA MET A 227 -28.25 -24.68 -53.52
C MET A 227 -29.57 -25.46 -53.43
N SER A 228 -30.51 -25.03 -52.60
CA SER A 228 -31.82 -25.65 -52.47
C SER A 228 -32.61 -25.64 -53.79
N GLN A 229 -32.60 -24.53 -54.51
CA GLN A 229 -33.24 -24.40 -55.82
C GLN A 229 -32.57 -25.34 -56.85
N ALA A 230 -31.25 -25.37 -56.94
CA ALA A 230 -30.53 -26.26 -57.83
C ALA A 230 -30.80 -27.76 -57.52
N PHE A 231 -30.85 -28.10 -56.24
CA PHE A 231 -31.18 -29.48 -55.82
C PHE A 231 -32.63 -29.84 -56.23
N ASN A 232 -33.58 -28.95 -55.91
CA ASN A 232 -34.99 -29.23 -56.24
C ASN A 232 -35.29 -29.24 -57.76
N ALA A 233 -34.40 -28.69 -58.60
CA ALA A 233 -34.47 -28.77 -60.03
C ALA A 233 -33.93 -30.09 -60.61
N MET A 234 -33.09 -30.80 -59.85
CA MET A 234 -32.51 -32.11 -60.25
C MET A 234 -33.36 -33.28 -59.80
N THR A 235 -34.21 -33.08 -58.77
CA THR A 235 -35.15 -34.12 -58.29
C THR A 235 -36.53 -33.94 -58.82
#